data_20749c8d35f62396c00f60cdf7efd72e
#
_entry.id   20749c8d35f62396c00f60cdf7efd72e
#
_cell.length_a   1.000
_cell.length_b   1.000
_cell.length_c   1.000
_cell.angle_alpha   90.00
_cell.angle_beta   90.00
_cell.angle_gamma   90.00
#
_symmetry.space_group_name_H-M   'P 1'
#
loop_
_entity.id
_entity.type
_entity.pdbx_description
1 polymer ?
#
loop_
_entity_poly.entity_id
_entity_poly.type
_entity_poly.pdbx_seq_one_letter_code
_entity_poly.pdbx_strand_id
1 'polypeptide(L)'
;LARRKERLTVGQKTHPIGFRLGTTRTWSSRWFATKGYADLLHEDVRIRRYIKEALYHAGISRIDIERSANRVRITIYTARPGIIIGRKGSEVEKLKNELQARTGKEVYLNIEEVIHPELDAQLVAENVALQLEKRVAFRRAMKKAVTSSLRLGADGVRIACAGRLGGSEIARREWYRNGRVPLHTLRADIDYGLATSRTTYGTIGVKVWIFKGEVLAPQPQA
;
A
#
# COMPACT_ATOMS: atom_id res chain seq x y z
N LEU A 1 42.03 17.62 6.10
CA LEU A 1 41.17 16.56 5.51
C LEU A 1 40.43 15.85 6.67
N ALA A 2 39.27 16.40 7.08
CA ALA A 2 38.41 15.78 8.09
C ALA A 2 37.81 14.52 7.49
N ARG A 3 38.20 13.35 7.95
CA ARG A 3 37.51 12.08 7.68
C ARG A 3 36.06 12.23 8.16
N ARG A 4 35.13 12.36 7.21
CA ARG A 4 33.71 12.24 7.44
C ARG A 4 33.49 10.85 8.07
N LYS A 5 33.26 10.78 9.38
CA LYS A 5 32.85 9.54 10.04
C LYS A 5 31.57 9.09 9.34
N GLU A 6 31.69 8.09 8.47
CA GLU A 6 30.54 7.36 7.97
C GLU A 6 29.80 6.85 9.19
N ARG A 7 28.66 7.46 9.50
CA ARG A 7 27.75 6.91 10.50
C ARG A 7 27.29 5.59 9.93
N LEU A 8 27.88 4.51 10.41
CA LEU A 8 27.33 3.18 10.22
C LEU A 8 25.86 3.25 10.68
N THR A 9 24.94 3.25 9.74
CA THR A 9 23.50 3.27 10.01
C THR A 9 23.11 1.90 10.52
N VAL A 10 23.45 1.64 11.79
CA VAL A 10 23.05 0.42 12.50
C VAL A 10 21.53 0.42 12.67
N GLY A 11 20.87 -0.70 12.37
CA GLY A 11 19.44 -0.88 12.60
C GLY A 11 18.55 -0.52 11.41
N GLN A 12 19.05 -0.52 10.18
CA GLN A 12 18.23 -0.44 8.98
C GLN A 12 17.24 -1.62 8.91
N LYS A 13 16.02 -1.34 8.48
CA LYS A 13 14.95 -2.34 8.36
C LYS A 13 14.70 -2.66 6.89
N THR A 14 14.70 -3.94 6.56
CA THR A 14 14.29 -4.41 5.24
C THR A 14 12.79 -4.18 5.05
N HIS A 15 12.38 -3.90 3.80
CA HIS A 15 10.96 -3.76 3.47
C HIS A 15 10.24 -5.11 3.68
N PRO A 16 9.16 -5.17 4.47
CA PRO A 16 8.54 -6.45 4.85
C PRO A 16 8.02 -7.26 3.66
N ILE A 17 7.42 -6.60 2.67
CA ILE A 17 6.95 -7.25 1.43
C ILE A 17 8.15 -7.70 0.60
N GLY A 18 9.17 -6.84 0.41
CA GLY A 18 10.37 -7.18 -0.35
C GLY A 18 11.13 -8.37 0.21
N PHE A 19 11.20 -8.49 1.54
CA PHE A 19 11.82 -9.63 2.22
C PHE A 19 11.10 -10.97 1.94
N ARG A 20 9.78 -10.93 1.66
CA ARG A 20 8.92 -12.10 1.47
C ARG A 20 8.57 -12.40 0.02
N LEU A 21 9.10 -11.62 -0.92
CA LEU A 21 8.89 -11.88 -2.35
C LEU A 21 9.49 -13.23 -2.75
N GLY A 22 8.72 -14.01 -3.51
CA GLY A 22 9.11 -15.34 -3.94
C GLY A 22 8.89 -16.45 -2.90
N THR A 23 8.41 -16.11 -1.69
CA THR A 23 8.05 -17.09 -0.65
C THR A 23 6.57 -17.03 -0.33
N THR A 24 6.12 -16.02 0.43
CA THR A 24 4.72 -15.84 0.82
C THR A 24 4.01 -14.75 0.01
N ARG A 25 4.75 -13.94 -0.73
CA ARG A 25 4.22 -12.84 -1.55
C ARG A 25 4.75 -12.92 -2.97
N THR A 26 3.90 -12.54 -3.94
CA THR A 26 4.25 -12.43 -5.35
C THR A 26 4.42 -10.97 -5.75
N TRP A 27 4.95 -10.74 -6.95
CA TRP A 27 5.10 -9.41 -7.54
C TRP A 27 3.75 -8.83 -7.94
N SER A 28 3.58 -7.52 -7.80
CA SER A 28 2.39 -6.82 -8.30
C SER A 28 2.42 -6.53 -9.80
N SER A 29 3.56 -6.68 -10.49
CA SER A 29 3.66 -6.73 -11.94
C SER A 29 4.12 -8.12 -12.34
N ARG A 30 3.34 -8.81 -13.16
CA ARG A 30 3.58 -10.17 -13.62
C ARG A 30 3.73 -10.18 -15.13
N TRP A 31 4.96 -9.98 -15.60
CA TRP A 31 5.28 -10.05 -17.01
C TRP A 31 6.80 -10.21 -17.20
N PHE A 32 7.17 -10.65 -18.36
CA PHE A 32 8.57 -10.80 -18.77
C PHE A 32 8.83 -10.07 -20.08
N ALA A 33 9.94 -9.37 -20.20
CA ALA A 33 10.38 -8.72 -21.43
C ALA A 33 11.90 -8.84 -21.59
N THR A 34 12.35 -9.24 -22.78
CA THR A 34 13.78 -9.27 -23.14
C THR A 34 14.26 -7.92 -23.66
N LYS A 35 13.37 -7.17 -24.33
CA LYS A 35 13.64 -5.83 -24.89
C LYS A 35 12.63 -4.82 -24.37
N GLY A 36 13.04 -3.56 -24.19
CA GLY A 36 12.13 -2.51 -23.73
C GLY A 36 11.63 -2.63 -22.29
N TYR A 37 12.33 -3.37 -21.43
CA TYR A 37 11.95 -3.56 -20.01
C TYR A 37 11.75 -2.25 -19.27
N ALA A 38 12.66 -1.29 -19.45
CA ALA A 38 12.59 0.00 -18.78
C ALA A 38 11.32 0.79 -19.14
N ASP A 39 10.95 0.80 -20.43
CA ASP A 39 9.77 1.51 -20.91
C ASP A 39 8.48 0.91 -20.35
N LEU A 40 8.38 -0.42 -20.35
CA LEU A 40 7.24 -1.14 -19.77
C LEU A 40 7.13 -0.92 -18.26
N LEU A 41 8.25 -0.90 -17.55
CA LEU A 41 8.26 -0.61 -16.12
C LEU A 41 7.81 0.82 -15.81
N HIS A 42 8.29 1.80 -16.59
CA HIS A 42 7.87 3.19 -16.46
C HIS A 42 6.38 3.37 -16.78
N GLU A 43 5.87 2.65 -17.77
CA GLU A 43 4.46 2.63 -18.12
C GLU A 43 3.63 2.09 -16.94
N ASP A 44 4.03 0.96 -16.31
CA ASP A 44 3.36 0.42 -15.12
C ASP A 44 3.33 1.42 -13.95
N VAL A 45 4.45 2.10 -13.69
CA VAL A 45 4.53 3.11 -12.62
C VAL A 45 3.58 4.29 -12.90
N ARG A 46 3.50 4.74 -14.17
CA ARG A 46 2.58 5.81 -14.57
C ARG A 46 1.12 5.40 -14.44
N ILE A 47 0.77 4.17 -14.86
CA ILE A 47 -0.57 3.60 -14.71
C ILE A 47 -0.99 3.55 -13.24
N ARG A 48 -0.16 2.98 -12.38
CA ARG A 48 -0.46 2.89 -10.94
C ARG A 48 -0.67 4.27 -10.30
N ARG A 49 0.21 5.21 -10.62
CA ARG A 49 0.10 6.57 -10.11
C ARG A 49 -1.20 7.21 -10.56
N TYR A 50 -1.49 7.14 -11.84
CA TYR A 50 -2.70 7.71 -12.41
C TYR A 50 -3.98 7.14 -11.79
N ILE A 51 -4.10 5.80 -11.73
CA ILE A 51 -5.26 5.14 -11.12
C ILE A 51 -5.40 5.55 -9.64
N LYS A 52 -4.30 5.62 -8.90
CA LYS A 52 -4.34 5.97 -7.48
C LYS A 52 -4.72 7.43 -7.24
N GLU A 53 -4.28 8.34 -8.10
CA GLU A 53 -4.65 9.77 -8.05
C GLU A 53 -6.11 9.98 -8.44
N ALA A 54 -6.57 9.37 -9.53
CA ALA A 54 -7.95 9.51 -10.02
C ALA A 54 -8.98 8.91 -9.04
N LEU A 55 -8.67 7.78 -8.42
CA LEU A 55 -9.59 6.99 -7.62
C LEU A 55 -9.20 6.94 -6.12
N TYR A 56 -8.52 7.96 -5.62
CA TYR A 56 -8.05 8.00 -4.22
C TYR A 56 -9.19 7.78 -3.21
N HIS A 57 -10.39 8.32 -3.50
CA HIS A 57 -11.56 8.20 -2.63
C HIS A 57 -12.16 6.79 -2.57
N ALA A 58 -11.86 5.94 -3.54
CA ALA A 58 -12.33 4.55 -3.56
C ALA A 58 -11.60 3.66 -2.55
N GLY A 59 -10.44 4.09 -2.04
CA GLY A 59 -9.62 3.31 -1.12
C GLY A 59 -8.99 2.12 -1.85
N ILE A 60 -7.98 2.38 -2.68
CA ILE A 60 -7.26 1.34 -3.42
C ILE A 60 -6.16 0.77 -2.54
N SER A 61 -6.24 -0.53 -2.27
CA SER A 61 -5.23 -1.29 -1.57
C SER A 61 -4.01 -1.56 -2.45
N ARG A 62 -4.24 -2.24 -3.57
CA ARG A 62 -3.21 -2.77 -4.45
C ARG A 62 -3.67 -2.72 -5.90
N ILE A 63 -2.74 -2.59 -6.84
CA ILE A 63 -2.98 -2.66 -8.27
C ILE A 63 -2.00 -3.67 -8.85
N ASP A 64 -2.51 -4.78 -9.36
CA ASP A 64 -1.74 -5.81 -10.02
C ASP A 64 -1.83 -5.61 -11.54
N ILE A 65 -0.70 -5.76 -12.24
CA ILE A 65 -0.62 -5.56 -13.69
C ILE A 65 -0.02 -6.81 -14.32
N GLU A 66 -0.75 -7.40 -15.26
CA GLU A 66 -0.30 -8.52 -16.07
C GLU A 66 -0.23 -8.06 -17.53
N ARG A 67 0.86 -8.41 -18.21
CA ARG A 67 1.05 -8.06 -19.62
C ARG A 67 1.22 -9.31 -20.45
N SER A 68 0.52 -9.36 -21.55
CA SER A 68 0.62 -10.40 -22.55
C SER A 68 0.62 -9.75 -23.94
N ALA A 69 1.74 -9.80 -24.66
CA ALA A 69 1.91 -9.21 -25.98
C ALA A 69 1.28 -7.78 -26.10
N ASN A 70 0.11 -7.67 -26.72
CA ASN A 70 -0.61 -6.42 -26.93
C ASN A 70 -1.72 -6.14 -25.91
N ARG A 71 -1.84 -6.95 -24.85
CA ARG A 71 -2.91 -6.84 -23.86
C ARG A 71 -2.33 -6.51 -22.49
N VAL A 72 -2.99 -5.61 -21.78
CA VAL A 72 -2.66 -5.25 -20.41
C VAL A 72 -3.87 -5.52 -19.53
N ARG A 73 -3.74 -6.46 -18.60
CA ARG A 73 -4.77 -6.72 -17.58
C ARG A 73 -4.38 -6.01 -16.30
N ILE A 74 -5.28 -5.21 -15.79
CA ILE A 74 -5.09 -4.44 -14.55
C ILE A 74 -6.16 -4.87 -13.58
N THR A 75 -5.73 -5.46 -12.45
CA THR A 75 -6.62 -5.84 -11.35
C THR A 75 -6.49 -4.83 -10.22
N ILE A 76 -7.57 -4.17 -9.87
CA ILE A 76 -7.64 -3.12 -8.85
C ILE A 76 -8.34 -3.70 -7.61
N TYR A 77 -7.61 -3.79 -6.50
CA TYR A 77 -8.16 -4.18 -5.20
C TYR A 77 -8.62 -2.94 -4.44
N THR A 78 -9.90 -2.86 -4.15
CA THR A 78 -10.51 -1.66 -3.54
C THR A 78 -11.45 -2.01 -2.40
N ALA A 79 -11.55 -1.09 -1.42
CA ALA A 79 -12.53 -1.19 -0.35
C ALA A 79 -13.96 -0.79 -0.78
N ARG A 80 -14.10 -0.03 -1.88
CA ARG A 80 -15.38 0.52 -2.34
C ARG A 80 -15.53 0.39 -3.84
N PRO A 81 -15.80 -0.82 -4.34
CA PRO A 81 -15.88 -1.08 -5.78
C PRO A 81 -16.96 -0.25 -6.48
N GLY A 82 -18.08 0.06 -5.80
CA GLY A 82 -19.15 0.87 -6.36
C GLY A 82 -18.73 2.28 -6.81
N ILE A 83 -17.72 2.87 -6.19
CA ILE A 83 -17.19 4.18 -6.60
C ILE A 83 -16.44 4.07 -7.95
N ILE A 84 -15.70 2.98 -8.14
CA ILE A 84 -14.94 2.75 -9.37
C ILE A 84 -15.87 2.36 -10.51
N ILE A 85 -16.86 1.51 -10.24
CA ILE A 85 -17.81 1.04 -11.24
C ILE A 85 -18.69 2.20 -11.72
N GLY A 86 -19.13 3.06 -10.79
CA GLY A 86 -20.01 4.17 -11.10
C GLY A 86 -21.42 3.73 -11.53
N ARG A 87 -22.22 4.69 -12.00
CA ARG A 87 -23.57 4.40 -12.49
C ARG A 87 -23.50 3.63 -13.79
N LYS A 88 -24.04 2.41 -13.83
CA LYS A 88 -24.08 1.54 -15.03
C LYS A 88 -22.72 1.26 -15.68
N GLY A 89 -21.61 1.33 -14.90
CA GLY A 89 -20.27 1.07 -15.42
C GLY A 89 -19.59 2.23 -16.15
N SER A 90 -20.19 3.42 -16.19
CA SER A 90 -19.66 4.57 -16.95
C SER A 90 -18.27 5.02 -16.53
N GLU A 91 -17.95 4.94 -15.23
CA GLU A 91 -16.63 5.38 -14.74
C GLU A 91 -15.53 4.36 -15.10
N VAL A 92 -15.85 3.07 -15.08
CA VAL A 92 -14.90 2.02 -15.53
C VAL A 92 -14.60 2.16 -17.03
N GLU A 93 -15.62 2.42 -17.86
CA GLU A 93 -15.42 2.61 -19.30
C GLU A 93 -14.57 3.84 -19.62
N LYS A 94 -14.81 4.95 -18.92
CA LYS A 94 -13.97 6.15 -19.04
C LYS A 94 -12.51 5.84 -18.67
N LEU A 95 -12.30 5.22 -17.50
CA LEU A 95 -10.98 4.83 -17.02
C LEU A 95 -10.28 3.90 -18.03
N LYS A 96 -11.00 2.92 -18.57
CA LYS A 96 -10.49 2.01 -19.59
C LYS A 96 -10.03 2.77 -20.85
N ASN A 97 -10.88 3.65 -21.39
CA ASN A 97 -10.58 4.44 -22.59
C ASN A 97 -9.37 5.36 -22.38
N GLU A 98 -9.27 6.01 -21.22
CA GLU A 98 -8.12 6.86 -20.86
C GLU A 98 -6.82 6.05 -20.73
N LEU A 99 -6.88 4.87 -20.13
CA LEU A 99 -5.72 3.98 -20.03
C LEU A 99 -5.32 3.43 -21.41
N GLN A 100 -6.26 3.09 -22.27
CA GLN A 100 -5.98 2.68 -23.64
C GLN A 100 -5.32 3.81 -24.46
N ALA A 101 -5.82 5.03 -24.33
CA ALA A 101 -5.22 6.19 -24.99
C ALA A 101 -3.77 6.46 -24.53
N ARG A 102 -3.45 6.19 -23.27
CA ARG A 102 -2.11 6.38 -22.69
C ARG A 102 -1.12 5.26 -23.04
N THR A 103 -1.60 4.03 -23.14
CA THR A 103 -0.76 2.84 -23.36
C THR A 103 -0.67 2.43 -24.83
N GLY A 104 -1.63 2.84 -25.65
CA GLY A 104 -1.73 2.38 -27.05
C GLY A 104 -2.01 0.88 -27.18
N LYS A 105 -2.44 0.20 -26.08
CA LYS A 105 -2.69 -1.24 -26.02
C LYS A 105 -4.11 -1.51 -25.56
N GLU A 106 -4.57 -2.74 -25.80
CA GLU A 106 -5.86 -3.20 -25.30
C GLU A 106 -5.79 -3.39 -23.78
N VAL A 107 -6.64 -2.66 -23.02
CA VAL A 107 -6.67 -2.69 -21.55
C VAL A 107 -7.92 -3.42 -21.07
N TYR A 108 -7.71 -4.39 -20.17
CA TYR A 108 -8.75 -5.09 -19.42
C TYR A 108 -8.67 -4.67 -17.96
N LEU A 109 -9.77 -4.14 -17.43
CA LEU A 109 -9.89 -3.77 -16.02
C LEU A 109 -10.69 -4.83 -15.29
N ASN A 110 -10.11 -5.34 -14.21
CA ASN A 110 -10.78 -6.20 -13.23
C ASN A 110 -10.82 -5.46 -11.90
N ILE A 111 -11.97 -5.49 -11.21
CA ILE A 111 -12.17 -4.82 -9.92
C ILE A 111 -12.51 -5.87 -8.90
N GLU A 112 -11.68 -5.98 -7.88
CA GLU A 112 -11.86 -6.91 -6.77
C GLU A 112 -12.10 -6.16 -5.47
N GLU A 113 -13.08 -6.63 -4.70
CA GLU A 113 -13.41 -6.06 -3.40
C GLU A 113 -12.51 -6.58 -2.30
N VAL A 114 -12.01 -5.68 -1.47
CA VAL A 114 -11.33 -6.02 -0.22
C VAL A 114 -12.37 -6.12 0.89
N ILE A 115 -12.75 -7.35 1.27
CA ILE A 115 -13.82 -7.62 2.24
C ILE A 115 -13.53 -6.98 3.61
N HIS A 116 -12.28 -7.00 4.05
CA HIS A 116 -11.86 -6.46 5.35
C HIS A 116 -10.81 -5.36 5.19
N PRO A 117 -11.23 -4.10 4.92
CA PRO A 117 -10.31 -2.97 4.73
C PRO A 117 -9.40 -2.69 5.92
N GLU A 118 -9.83 -3.02 7.13
CA GLU A 118 -9.08 -2.83 8.36
C GLU A 118 -7.98 -3.88 8.57
N LEU A 119 -7.98 -4.97 7.79
CA LEU A 119 -6.90 -5.96 7.73
C LEU A 119 -5.89 -5.68 6.62
N ASP A 120 -6.14 -4.65 5.81
CA ASP A 120 -5.23 -4.19 4.76
C ASP A 120 -4.36 -3.04 5.27
N ALA A 121 -3.05 -3.25 5.30
CA ALA A 121 -2.14 -2.27 5.90
C ALA A 121 -2.10 -0.95 5.13
N GLN A 122 -2.28 -0.97 3.80
CA GLN A 122 -2.28 0.24 2.98
C GLN A 122 -3.52 1.08 3.23
N LEU A 123 -4.70 0.45 3.29
CA LEU A 123 -5.97 1.14 3.56
C LEU A 123 -6.00 1.73 4.97
N VAL A 124 -5.49 0.99 5.95
CA VAL A 124 -5.35 1.49 7.33
C VAL A 124 -4.39 2.68 7.39
N ALA A 125 -3.25 2.63 6.68
CA ALA A 125 -2.30 3.74 6.65
C ALA A 125 -2.93 5.00 6.03
N GLU A 126 -3.66 4.87 4.93
CA GLU A 126 -4.35 5.97 4.27
C GLU A 126 -5.48 6.55 5.13
N ASN A 127 -6.25 5.68 5.81
CA ASN A 127 -7.30 6.13 6.73
C ASN A 127 -6.72 6.93 7.90
N VAL A 128 -5.62 6.47 8.50
CA VAL A 128 -4.92 7.22 9.56
C VAL A 128 -4.40 8.55 9.01
N ALA A 129 -3.80 8.57 7.81
CA ALA A 129 -3.31 9.80 7.18
C ALA A 129 -4.43 10.82 6.97
N LEU A 130 -5.58 10.40 6.45
CA LEU A 130 -6.77 11.25 6.27
C LEU A 130 -7.32 11.79 7.60
N GLN A 131 -7.30 10.98 8.67
CA GLN A 131 -7.70 11.46 9.99
C GLN A 131 -6.75 12.54 10.52
N LEU A 132 -5.43 12.41 10.27
CA LEU A 132 -4.44 13.41 10.65
C LEU A 132 -4.65 14.74 9.88
N GLU A 133 -4.99 14.68 8.60
CA GLU A 133 -5.34 15.85 7.78
C GLU A 133 -6.58 16.57 8.32
N LYS A 134 -7.56 15.79 8.80
CA LYS A 134 -8.75 16.32 9.50
C LYS A 134 -8.48 16.78 10.93
N ARG A 135 -7.22 16.90 11.32
CA ARG A 135 -6.78 17.38 12.65
C ARG A 135 -7.27 16.51 13.82
N VAL A 136 -7.56 15.23 13.58
CA VAL A 136 -7.83 14.28 14.68
C VAL A 136 -6.54 14.05 15.47
N ALA A 137 -6.63 13.98 16.79
CA ALA A 137 -5.48 13.71 17.66
C ALA A 137 -4.82 12.38 17.23
N PHE A 138 -3.53 12.44 16.87
CA PHE A 138 -2.78 11.31 16.31
C PHE A 138 -2.81 10.07 17.21
N ARG A 139 -2.74 10.23 18.54
CA ARG A 139 -2.85 9.12 19.51
C ARG A 139 -4.20 8.42 19.41
N ARG A 140 -5.29 9.18 19.25
CA ARG A 140 -6.65 8.62 19.11
C ARG A 140 -6.79 7.88 17.79
N ALA A 141 -6.32 8.46 16.69
CA ALA A 141 -6.35 7.84 15.36
C ALA A 141 -5.59 6.50 15.34
N MET A 142 -4.35 6.48 15.87
CA MET A 142 -3.52 5.28 15.93
C MET A 142 -4.13 4.20 16.81
N LYS A 143 -4.60 4.54 18.03
CA LYS A 143 -5.23 3.56 18.95
C LYS A 143 -6.51 2.97 18.34
N LYS A 144 -7.37 3.81 17.72
CA LYS A 144 -8.59 3.35 17.05
C LYS A 144 -8.25 2.37 15.93
N ALA A 145 -7.28 2.69 15.07
CA ALA A 145 -6.87 1.81 13.98
C ALA A 145 -6.33 0.48 14.48
N VAL A 146 -5.47 0.47 15.52
CA VAL A 146 -4.96 -0.77 16.15
C VAL A 146 -6.12 -1.62 16.69
N THR A 147 -7.05 -1.02 17.42
CA THR A 147 -8.19 -1.76 18.00
C THR A 147 -9.11 -2.33 16.93
N SER A 148 -9.38 -1.58 15.84
CA SER A 148 -10.23 -2.06 14.73
C SER A 148 -9.60 -3.27 14.02
N SER A 149 -8.30 -3.21 13.69
CA SER A 149 -7.63 -4.33 13.03
C SER A 149 -7.57 -5.59 13.89
N LEU A 150 -7.36 -5.45 15.22
CA LEU A 150 -7.37 -6.60 16.13
C LEU A 150 -8.74 -7.24 16.28
N ARG A 151 -9.82 -6.44 16.30
CA ARG A 151 -11.20 -6.96 16.37
C ARG A 151 -11.56 -7.84 15.17
N LEU A 152 -10.96 -7.56 14.01
CA LEU A 152 -11.19 -8.31 12.76
C LEU A 152 -10.24 -9.50 12.59
N GLY A 153 -9.45 -9.83 13.62
CA GLY A 153 -8.66 -11.04 13.65
C GLY A 153 -7.19 -10.88 13.22
N ALA A 154 -6.63 -9.66 13.29
CA ALA A 154 -5.19 -9.52 13.17
C ALA A 154 -4.49 -10.05 14.44
N ASP A 155 -3.48 -10.90 14.31
CA ASP A 155 -2.68 -11.41 15.43
C ASP A 155 -1.77 -10.34 16.03
N GLY A 156 -1.46 -9.32 15.26
CA GLY A 156 -0.66 -8.20 15.73
C GLY A 156 -0.62 -7.04 14.77
N VAL A 157 -0.59 -5.84 15.35
CA VAL A 157 -0.58 -4.59 14.59
C VAL A 157 0.45 -3.65 15.17
N ARG A 158 1.20 -3.00 14.28
CA ARG A 158 2.10 -1.91 14.62
C ARG A 158 1.84 -0.73 13.70
N ILE A 159 1.63 0.45 14.29
CA ILE A 159 1.47 1.71 13.56
C ILE A 159 2.53 2.69 14.05
N ALA A 160 3.18 3.39 13.13
CA ALA A 160 4.14 4.42 13.44
C ALA A 160 3.84 5.68 12.63
N CYS A 161 3.78 6.83 13.31
CA CYS A 161 3.66 8.15 12.72
C CYS A 161 4.95 8.93 12.99
N ALA A 162 5.47 9.61 11.98
CA ALA A 162 6.69 10.42 12.07
C ALA A 162 6.50 11.76 11.35
N GLY A 163 6.88 12.84 12.01
CA GLY A 163 6.76 14.20 11.51
C GLY A 163 6.40 15.18 12.62
N ARG A 164 5.84 16.32 12.26
CA ARG A 164 5.35 17.34 13.21
C ARG A 164 4.00 16.96 13.80
N LEU A 165 4.01 15.99 14.73
CA LEU A 165 2.80 15.43 15.33
C LEU A 165 2.05 16.46 16.17
N GLY A 166 0.78 16.71 15.83
CA GLY A 166 -0.05 17.71 16.49
C GLY A 166 0.38 19.15 16.24
N GLY A 167 1.19 19.42 15.20
CA GLY A 167 1.69 20.76 14.86
C GLY A 167 2.92 21.20 15.65
N SER A 168 3.56 20.30 16.42
CA SER A 168 4.78 20.64 17.18
C SER A 168 5.91 21.10 16.24
N GLU A 169 6.73 22.07 16.68
CA GLU A 169 7.86 22.57 15.89
C GLU A 169 8.90 21.49 15.62
N ILE A 170 9.18 20.66 16.62
CA ILE A 170 10.17 19.58 16.52
C ILE A 170 9.45 18.31 16.03
N ALA A 171 9.94 17.76 14.93
CA ALA A 171 9.47 16.49 14.42
C ALA A 171 9.87 15.34 15.36
N ARG A 172 8.95 14.46 15.60
CA ARG A 172 9.20 13.26 16.40
C ARG A 172 8.52 12.05 15.79
N ARG A 173 8.88 10.87 16.27
CA ARG A 173 8.28 9.59 15.89
C ARG A 173 7.60 8.97 17.10
N GLU A 174 6.32 8.65 16.92
CA GLU A 174 5.57 7.85 17.90
C GLU A 174 5.03 6.59 17.24
N TRP A 175 4.93 5.51 17.99
CA TRP A 175 4.41 4.24 17.49
C TRP A 175 3.61 3.52 18.58
N TYR A 176 2.62 2.75 18.12
CA TYR A 176 1.84 1.85 18.95
C TYR A 176 1.93 0.44 18.37
N ARG A 177 2.05 -0.55 19.25
CA ARG A 177 2.02 -1.97 18.87
C ARG A 177 1.10 -2.70 19.85
N ASN A 178 0.28 -3.59 19.31
CA ASN A 178 -0.47 -4.55 20.09
C ASN A 178 -0.36 -5.92 19.40
N GLY A 179 -0.24 -6.98 20.16
CA GLY A 179 0.03 -8.32 19.67
C GLY A 179 1.48 -8.52 19.16
N ARG A 180 1.67 -9.62 18.44
CA ARG A 180 2.98 -10.06 17.92
C ARG A 180 3.17 -9.57 16.48
N VAL A 181 4.33 -9.00 16.14
CA VAL A 181 4.68 -8.62 14.76
C VAL A 181 6.10 -9.11 14.47
N PRO A 182 6.27 -10.38 14.04
CA PRO A 182 7.57 -11.01 13.87
C PRO A 182 8.19 -10.64 12.50
N LEU A 183 8.84 -9.47 12.41
CA LEU A 183 9.38 -8.94 11.15
C LEU A 183 10.50 -9.80 10.55
N HIS A 184 11.24 -10.55 11.38
CA HIS A 184 12.35 -11.40 10.94
C HIS A 184 11.93 -12.81 10.53
N THR A 185 10.70 -13.24 10.87
CA THR A 185 10.18 -14.55 10.51
C THR A 185 9.69 -14.53 9.07
N LEU A 186 10.31 -15.30 8.17
CA LEU A 186 9.98 -15.33 6.74
C LEU A 186 8.57 -15.87 6.47
N ARG A 187 8.16 -16.94 7.19
CA ARG A 187 6.84 -17.58 7.06
C ARG A 187 5.67 -16.73 7.59
N ALA A 188 5.96 -15.63 8.32
CA ALA A 188 4.92 -14.75 8.84
C ALA A 188 4.29 -13.92 7.72
N ASP A 189 2.97 -13.97 7.56
CA ASP A 189 2.24 -13.11 6.63
C ASP A 189 2.08 -11.71 7.25
N ILE A 190 2.97 -10.81 6.84
CA ILE A 190 2.95 -9.42 7.29
C ILE A 190 2.61 -8.52 6.12
N ASP A 191 1.49 -7.83 6.26
CA ASP A 191 1.11 -6.78 5.35
C ASP A 191 1.71 -5.44 5.78
N TYR A 192 2.10 -4.61 4.80
CA TYR A 192 2.77 -3.35 5.05
C TYR A 192 2.16 -2.24 4.21
N GLY A 193 1.81 -1.13 4.86
CA GLY A 193 1.28 0.06 4.23
C GLY A 193 2.08 1.31 4.59
N LEU A 194 2.20 2.20 3.61
CA LEU A 194 2.84 3.51 3.75
C LEU A 194 1.90 4.58 3.19
N ALA A 195 1.63 5.60 4.00
CA ALA A 195 0.87 6.77 3.58
C ALA A 195 1.52 8.05 4.08
N THR A 196 1.30 9.13 3.37
CA THR A 196 1.78 10.46 3.75
C THR A 196 0.57 11.38 3.95
N SER A 197 0.43 11.90 5.15
CA SER A 197 -0.55 12.93 5.47
C SER A 197 0.05 14.32 5.22
N ARG A 198 -0.63 15.14 4.46
CA ARG A 198 -0.22 16.53 4.18
C ARG A 198 -0.99 17.48 5.08
N THR A 199 -0.34 17.96 6.12
CA THR A 199 -0.94 18.91 7.06
C THR A 199 -0.45 20.32 6.79
N THR A 200 -1.14 21.32 7.37
CA THR A 200 -0.74 22.75 7.28
C THR A 200 0.65 23.01 7.88
N TYR A 201 1.11 22.15 8.80
CA TYR A 201 2.41 22.27 9.47
C TYR A 201 3.53 21.44 8.79
N GLY A 202 3.21 20.71 7.73
CA GLY A 202 4.15 19.86 7.01
C GLY A 202 3.61 18.44 6.81
N THR A 203 4.48 17.53 6.38
CA THR A 203 4.11 16.15 6.07
C THR A 203 4.34 15.23 7.26
N ILE A 204 3.41 14.29 7.46
CA ILE A 204 3.52 13.22 8.47
C ILE A 204 3.51 11.89 7.73
N GLY A 205 4.59 11.11 7.88
CA GLY A 205 4.68 9.76 7.34
C GLY A 205 3.99 8.76 8.28
N VAL A 206 3.08 7.97 7.75
CA VAL A 206 2.38 6.89 8.46
C VAL A 206 2.85 5.55 7.91
N LYS A 207 3.30 4.65 8.79
CA LYS A 207 3.70 3.28 8.45
C LYS A 207 2.88 2.31 9.26
N VAL A 208 2.32 1.29 8.62
CA VAL A 208 1.48 0.28 9.24
C VAL A 208 2.03 -1.10 8.92
N TRP A 209 2.06 -1.98 9.89
CA TRP A 209 2.38 -3.40 9.78
C TRP A 209 1.25 -4.18 10.43
N ILE A 210 0.66 -5.11 9.68
CA ILE A 210 -0.40 -6.00 10.17
C ILE A 210 0.08 -7.43 9.99
N PHE A 211 0.12 -8.17 11.07
CA PHE A 211 0.43 -9.59 11.08
C PHE A 211 -0.88 -10.39 11.04
N LYS A 212 -1.06 -11.21 10.02
CA LYS A 212 -2.28 -12.00 9.75
C LYS A 212 -2.16 -13.46 10.17
N GLY A 213 -0.95 -13.90 10.58
CA GLY A 213 -0.67 -15.27 10.94
C GLY A 213 0.56 -15.83 10.22
N GLU A 214 0.83 -17.12 10.38
CA GLU A 214 1.97 -17.80 9.76
C GLU A 214 1.50 -18.72 8.62
N VAL A 215 2.17 -18.65 7.49
CA VAL A 215 1.94 -19.56 6.35
C VAL A 215 2.89 -20.75 6.49
N LEU A 216 2.34 -21.92 6.83
CA LEU A 216 3.12 -23.12 7.09
C LEU A 216 3.36 -23.98 5.84
N ALA A 217 2.58 -23.79 4.78
CA ALA A 217 2.77 -24.48 3.50
C ALA A 217 2.88 -23.43 2.37
N PRO A 218 3.71 -23.65 1.34
CA PRO A 218 3.70 -22.82 0.16
C PRO A 218 2.33 -22.95 -0.51
N GLN A 219 1.60 -21.85 -0.65
CA GLN A 219 0.40 -21.86 -1.47
C GLN A 219 0.83 -22.12 -2.92
N PRO A 220 0.20 -23.09 -3.62
CA PRO A 220 0.46 -23.27 -5.04
C PRO A 220 0.19 -21.94 -5.73
N GLN A 221 1.18 -21.47 -6.48
CA GLN A 221 1.04 -20.27 -7.29
C GLN A 221 0.05 -20.57 -8.41
N ALA A 222 -1.18 -20.04 -8.31
CA ALA A 222 -2.17 -20.11 -9.37
C ALA A 222 -1.81 -19.12 -10.50
#